data_1c96a95318ab6296a2e7ca8f3253e5e1
#
_entry.id   1c96a95318ab6296a2e7ca8f3253e5e1
#
_cell.length_a   1.000
_cell.length_b   1.000
_cell.length_c   1.000
_cell.angle_alpha   90.00
_cell.angle_beta   90.00
_cell.angle_gamma   90.00
#
_symmetry.space_group_name_H-M   'P 1'
#
loop_
_entity.id
_entity.type
_entity.pdbx_description
1 polymer ?
#
loop_
_entity_poly.entity_id
_entity_poly.type
_entity_poly.pdbx_seq_one_letter_code
_entity_poly.pdbx_strand_id
1 'polypeptide(L)'
;DTISRMALKVKAEGFVPGGASLHNCMSGHGPDAPTFDKASSADLSKPDVIKDTMAFMFETRGVIRPTAQALAAGHRQGDYQQCWNGLRNNFR
;
A
#
# COMPACT_ATOMS: atom_id res chain seq x y z
N ASP A 1 -6.74 12.59 5.50
CA ASP A 1 -6.29 11.53 6.12
C ASP A 1 -5.08 10.81 5.49
N THR A 2 -4.14 10.47 6.35
CA THR A 2 -2.78 10.10 5.98
C THR A 2 -2.71 8.77 5.21
N ILE A 3 -3.68 7.90 5.39
CA ILE A 3 -3.58 6.52 4.91
C ILE A 3 -4.09 6.35 3.49
N SER A 4 -5.17 7.01 3.07
CA SER A 4 -5.58 6.92 1.65
C SER A 4 -4.60 7.60 0.72
N ARG A 5 -3.88 8.62 1.18
CA ARG A 5 -2.80 9.21 0.40
C ARG A 5 -1.50 8.44 0.49
N MET A 6 -1.20 7.81 1.62
CA MET A 6 -0.14 6.81 1.65
C MET A 6 -0.47 5.66 0.71
N ALA A 7 -1.70 5.17 0.68
CA ALA A 7 -2.10 4.14 -0.26
C ALA A 7 -2.07 4.62 -1.72
N LEU A 8 -2.54 5.84 -2.01
CA LEU A 8 -2.44 6.47 -3.33
C LEU A 8 -1.00 6.85 -3.71
N LYS A 9 -0.14 7.17 -2.73
CA LYS A 9 1.29 7.40 -2.95
C LYS A 9 2.11 6.11 -2.92
N VAL A 10 1.64 5.11 -2.22
CA VAL A 10 2.34 3.85 -2.01
C VAL A 10 2.15 2.89 -3.17
N LYS A 11 1.11 3.07 -3.97
CA LYS A 11 0.82 2.26 -5.15
C LYS A 11 0.17 3.11 -6.23
N ALA A 12 0.96 3.45 -7.24
CA ALA A 12 0.51 4.29 -8.34
C ALA A 12 -0.64 3.65 -9.15
N GLU A 13 -0.74 2.32 -9.12
CA GLU A 13 -1.77 1.56 -9.83
C GLU A 13 -2.52 0.64 -8.87
N GLY A 14 -3.81 0.51 -9.04
CA GLY A 14 -4.66 -0.43 -8.30
C GLY A 14 -5.34 0.10 -7.05
N PHE A 15 -5.01 1.29 -6.56
CA PHE A 15 -5.74 1.90 -5.45
C PHE A 15 -6.75 2.93 -5.98
N VAL A 16 -8.00 2.52 -6.05
CA VAL A 16 -9.12 3.35 -6.48
C VAL A 16 -10.05 3.62 -5.29
N PRO A 17 -10.93 4.63 -5.35
CA PRO A 17 -11.96 4.82 -4.32
C PRO A 17 -12.73 3.52 -4.04
N GLY A 18 -12.86 3.14 -2.78
CA GLY A 18 -13.43 1.86 -2.37
C GLY A 18 -12.48 0.67 -2.38
N GLY A 19 -11.25 0.85 -2.85
CA GLY A 19 -10.20 -0.18 -2.79
C GLY A 19 -9.73 -0.44 -1.37
N ALA A 20 -9.25 -1.66 -1.12
CA ALA A 20 -8.67 -2.07 0.16
C ALA A 20 -7.47 -2.99 -0.07
N SER A 21 -6.52 -2.96 0.85
CA SER A 21 -5.42 -3.92 0.90
C SER A 21 -5.35 -4.58 2.26
N LEU A 22 -4.99 -5.85 2.29
CA LEU A 22 -4.76 -6.59 3.51
C LEU A 22 -3.27 -6.90 3.65
N HIS A 23 -2.71 -6.46 4.77
CA HIS A 23 -1.35 -6.77 5.17
C HIS A 23 -1.40 -7.44 6.54
N ASN A 24 -1.20 -8.74 6.59
CA ASN A 24 -1.24 -9.47 7.84
C ASN A 24 -0.04 -9.14 8.74
N CYS A 25 -0.23 -9.28 10.03
CA CYS A 25 0.85 -9.22 11.01
C CYS A 25 1.97 -10.19 10.62
N MET A 26 3.21 -9.84 10.90
CA MET A 26 4.43 -10.61 10.55
C MET A 26 4.72 -10.74 9.05
N SER A 27 3.96 -10.07 8.17
CA SER A 27 4.32 -9.99 6.76
C SER A 27 4.99 -8.65 6.44
N GLY A 28 6.13 -8.70 5.75
CA GLY A 28 6.79 -7.50 5.25
C GLY A 28 5.91 -6.79 4.23
N HIS A 29 5.79 -5.49 4.34
CA HIS A 29 5.07 -4.65 3.39
C HIS A 29 5.60 -3.22 3.44
N GLY A 30 5.27 -2.44 2.43
CA GLY A 30 5.73 -1.06 2.34
C GLY A 30 5.30 -0.41 1.03
N PRO A 31 5.87 0.76 0.71
CA PRO A 31 5.63 1.41 -0.58
C PRO A 31 6.07 0.52 -1.74
N ASP A 32 5.44 0.70 -2.89
CA ASP A 32 5.92 0.09 -4.12
C ASP A 32 7.29 0.68 -4.54
N ALA A 33 7.99 0.01 -5.45
CA ALA A 33 9.32 0.42 -5.86
C ALA A 33 9.37 1.85 -6.42
N PRO A 34 8.48 2.27 -7.34
CA PRO A 34 8.46 3.65 -7.84
C PRO A 34 8.19 4.69 -6.75
N THR A 35 7.30 4.39 -5.82
CA THR A 35 6.99 5.32 -4.71
C THR A 35 8.17 5.43 -3.74
N PHE A 36 8.84 4.32 -3.45
CA PHE A 36 10.04 4.31 -2.63
C PHE A 36 11.15 5.19 -3.24
N ASP A 37 11.44 5.01 -4.53
CA ASP A 37 12.46 5.77 -5.23
C ASP A 37 12.13 7.27 -5.25
N LYS A 38 10.88 7.61 -5.55
CA LYS A 38 10.40 9.00 -5.54
C LYS A 38 10.48 9.63 -4.15
N ALA A 39 10.06 8.92 -3.11
CA ALA A 39 10.09 9.42 -1.75
C ALA A 39 11.53 9.58 -1.22
N SER A 40 12.42 8.67 -1.60
CA SER A 40 13.83 8.70 -1.19
C SER A 40 14.62 9.87 -1.81
N SER A 41 14.14 10.39 -2.94
CA SER A 41 14.75 11.53 -3.65
C SER A 41 13.97 12.84 -3.51
N ALA A 42 12.90 12.84 -2.71
CA ALA A 42 12.03 14.01 -2.56
C ALA A 42 12.72 15.17 -1.82
N ASP A 43 12.39 16.40 -2.23
CA ASP A 43 12.76 17.62 -1.50
C ASP A 43 11.92 17.71 -0.22
N LEU A 44 12.56 17.50 0.92
CA LEU A 44 11.93 17.54 2.23
C LEU A 44 11.87 18.97 2.82
N SER A 45 12.37 19.97 2.10
CA SER A 45 12.33 21.37 2.57
C SER A 45 10.92 21.96 2.55
N LYS A 46 9.99 21.33 1.82
CA LYS A 46 8.61 21.79 1.67
C LYS A 46 7.65 20.81 2.33
N PRO A 47 6.68 21.29 3.13
CA PRO A 47 5.64 20.43 3.69
C PRO A 47 4.80 19.77 2.58
N ASP A 48 4.54 18.49 2.73
CA ASP A 48 3.55 17.81 1.88
C ASP A 48 2.18 17.84 2.58
N VAL A 49 1.16 18.29 1.86
CA VAL A 49 -0.18 18.48 2.38
C VAL A 49 -1.12 17.39 1.88
N ILE A 50 -1.77 16.71 2.81
CA ILE A 50 -2.80 15.71 2.54
C ILE A 50 -4.16 16.40 2.65
N LYS A 51 -4.92 16.40 1.56
CA LYS A 51 -6.25 17.03 1.48
C LYS A 51 -7.15 16.30 0.49
N ASP A 52 -8.44 16.53 0.61
CA ASP A 52 -9.47 16.02 -0.31
C ASP A 52 -9.46 14.48 -0.43
N THR A 53 -9.21 13.80 0.69
CA THR A 53 -9.13 12.34 0.72
C THR A 53 -9.52 11.81 2.10
N MET A 54 -10.00 10.56 2.12
CA MET A 54 -10.34 9.82 3.34
C MET A 54 -9.87 8.37 3.22
N ALA A 55 -9.21 7.84 4.25
CA ALA A 55 -8.90 6.43 4.36
C ALA A 55 -9.10 5.93 5.78
N PHE A 56 -9.32 4.65 5.89
CA PHE A 56 -9.40 3.94 7.16
C PHE A 56 -8.33 2.86 7.21
N MET A 57 -7.70 2.72 8.37
CA MET A 57 -6.81 1.62 8.67
C MET A 57 -7.30 0.92 9.93
N PHE A 58 -7.35 -0.39 9.86
CA PHE A 58 -7.68 -1.26 10.98
C PHE A 58 -6.47 -2.13 11.28
N GLU A 59 -6.04 -2.15 12.54
CA GLU A 59 -4.94 -2.98 12.99
C GLU A 59 -5.44 -4.05 13.94
N THR A 60 -4.96 -5.27 13.78
CA THR A 60 -5.34 -6.40 14.62
C THR A 60 -4.11 -7.17 15.09
N ARG A 61 -4.21 -7.82 16.26
CA ARG A 61 -3.17 -8.72 16.75
C ARG A 61 -3.17 -10.07 16.06
N GLY A 62 -4.34 -10.50 15.59
CA GLY A 62 -4.51 -11.80 14.96
C GLY A 62 -4.37 -11.72 13.45
N VAL A 63 -3.99 -12.83 12.84
CA VAL A 63 -4.02 -12.99 11.40
C VAL A 63 -5.45 -12.90 10.89
N ILE A 64 -5.70 -12.00 9.98
CA ILE A 64 -7.00 -11.86 9.31
C ILE A 64 -7.09 -12.89 8.20
N ARG A 65 -8.17 -13.65 8.18
CA ARG A 65 -8.50 -14.58 7.09
C ARG A 65 -9.58 -13.97 6.21
N PRO A 66 -9.33 -13.76 4.93
CA PRO A 66 -10.37 -13.34 4.00
C PRO A 66 -11.46 -14.42 3.90
N THR A 67 -12.68 -14.00 3.67
CA THR A 67 -13.79 -14.91 3.37
C THR A 67 -13.61 -15.55 1.99
N ALA A 68 -14.25 -16.68 1.74
CA ALA A 68 -14.25 -17.32 0.42
C ALA A 68 -14.80 -16.37 -0.65
N GLN A 69 -15.81 -15.57 -0.32
CA GLN A 69 -16.36 -14.55 -1.20
C GLN A 69 -15.33 -13.49 -1.58
N ALA A 70 -14.56 -12.98 -0.59
CA ALA A 70 -13.50 -12.00 -0.85
C ALA A 70 -12.39 -12.57 -1.74
N LEU A 71 -12.03 -13.84 -1.53
CA LEU A 71 -11.02 -14.52 -2.36
C LEU A 71 -11.49 -14.76 -3.79
N ALA A 72 -12.79 -14.98 -3.98
CA ALA A 72 -13.39 -15.21 -5.31
C ALA A 72 -13.79 -13.91 -6.03
N ALA A 73 -13.60 -12.74 -5.39
CA ALA A 73 -14.00 -11.46 -5.98
C ALA A 73 -13.24 -11.18 -7.29
N GLY A 74 -13.97 -10.91 -8.36
CA GLY A 74 -13.41 -10.69 -9.69
C GLY A 74 -12.52 -9.45 -9.84
N HIS A 75 -12.59 -8.53 -8.87
CA HIS A 75 -11.74 -7.34 -8.79
C HIS A 75 -10.49 -7.51 -7.92
N ARG A 76 -10.22 -8.72 -7.43
CA ARG A 76 -9.01 -9.00 -6.66
C ARG A 76 -7.78 -8.91 -7.55
N GLN A 77 -6.81 -8.10 -7.14
CA GLN A 77 -5.54 -7.97 -7.84
C GLN A 77 -4.68 -9.22 -7.61
N GLY A 78 -4.43 -9.99 -8.66
CA GLY A 78 -3.64 -11.22 -8.60
C GLY A 78 -2.13 -11.02 -8.63
N ASP A 79 -1.69 -9.88 -9.15
CA ASP A 79 -0.28 -9.53 -9.37
C ASP A 79 0.25 -8.49 -8.36
N TYR A 80 -0.47 -8.29 -7.27
CA TYR A 80 -0.16 -7.27 -6.26
C TYR A 80 1.31 -7.25 -5.81
N GLN A 81 1.95 -8.39 -5.72
CA GLN A 81 3.35 -8.50 -5.28
C GLN A 81 4.34 -7.91 -6.29
N GLN A 82 3.96 -7.73 -7.54
CA GLN A 82 4.84 -7.16 -8.56
C GLN A 82 5.17 -5.70 -8.29
N CYS A 83 4.37 -5.00 -7.48
CA CYS A 83 4.63 -3.60 -7.13
C CYS A 83 5.97 -3.40 -6.37
N TRP A 84 6.55 -4.44 -5.81
CA TRP A 84 7.85 -4.40 -5.13
C TRP A 84 9.02 -4.85 -6.01
N ASN A 85 8.77 -5.26 -7.26
CA ASN A 85 9.84 -5.60 -8.18
C ASN A 85 10.72 -4.37 -8.42
N GLY A 86 12.04 -4.58 -8.34
CA GLY A 86 13.02 -3.49 -8.49
C GLY A 86 13.49 -2.86 -7.19
N LEU A 87 12.89 -3.18 -6.05
CA LEU A 87 13.47 -2.80 -4.76
C LEU A 87 14.83 -3.46 -4.57
N ARG A 88 15.81 -2.68 -4.14
CA ARG A 88 17.15 -3.21 -3.88
C ARG A 88 17.13 -4.07 -2.62
N ASN A 89 17.76 -5.23 -2.71
CA ASN A 89 18.02 -6.04 -1.52
C ASN A 89 19.21 -5.45 -0.77
N ASN A 90 18.96 -4.86 0.38
CA ASN A 90 19.97 -4.30 1.27
C ASN A 90 20.32 -5.25 2.44
N PHE A 91 19.75 -6.43 2.49
CA PHE A 91 20.13 -7.45 3.45
C PHE A 91 21.49 -8.04 3.08
N ARG A 92 22.43 -7.99 4.03
CA ARG A 92 23.74 -8.61 3.97
C ARG A 92 23.83 -9.73 4.99
#